data_327ee9f2f062ac8ee2bb8579a0d270b6
#
_entry.id   327ee9f2f062ac8ee2bb8579a0d270b6
#
_cell.length_a   1.000
_cell.length_b   1.000
_cell.length_c   1.000
_cell.angle_alpha   90.00
_cell.angle_beta   90.00
_cell.angle_gamma   90.00
#
_symmetry.space_group_name_H-M   'P 1'
#
loop_
_entity.id
_entity.type
_entity.pdbx_description
1 polymer ?
#
loop_
_entity_poly.entity_id
_entity_poly.type
_entity_poly.pdbx_seq_one_letter_code
_entity_poly.pdbx_strand_id
1 'polypeptide(L)'
;MVATVQAGTARDLVEVGLSEPDYEVLSTLSERPEHTGSLHEQAAKMNWSRSRLSRHATRMEQRGLLRREPDPADGRGCFLVLTEQGLDTLTTAAPAHVASVRHHFIDRLTSEDLAALEEIARKVRGPRD
;
A
#
# COMPACT_ATOMS: atom_id res chain seq x y z
N MET A 1 17.64 9.04 7.96
CA MET A 1 17.23 7.65 8.27
C MET A 1 16.00 7.20 7.49
N VAL A 2 14.91 7.94 7.54
CA VAL A 2 13.66 7.58 6.83
C VAL A 2 13.89 7.50 5.31
N ALA A 3 14.60 8.46 4.73
CA ALA A 3 14.88 8.46 3.28
C ALA A 3 15.71 7.24 2.86
N THR A 4 16.65 6.78 3.70
CA THR A 4 17.45 5.60 3.42
C THR A 4 16.60 4.33 3.43
N VAL A 5 15.68 4.20 4.38
CA VAL A 5 14.75 3.07 4.46
C VAL A 5 13.85 3.03 3.23
N GLN A 6 13.27 4.18 2.87
CA GLN A 6 12.39 4.27 1.68
C GLN A 6 13.12 3.91 0.40
N ALA A 7 14.35 4.39 0.21
CA ALA A 7 15.12 4.08 -1.00
C ALA A 7 15.45 2.59 -1.10
N GLY A 8 15.82 1.94 0.01
CA GLY A 8 16.08 0.51 0.03
C GLY A 8 14.84 -0.31 -0.25
N THR A 9 13.71 0.05 0.37
CA THR A 9 12.43 -0.62 0.18
C THR A 9 11.93 -0.47 -1.26
N ALA A 10 12.09 0.72 -1.85
CA ALA A 10 11.71 0.97 -3.23
C ALA A 10 12.50 0.07 -4.21
N ARG A 11 13.81 -0.08 -3.99
CA ARG A 11 14.62 -0.97 -4.84
C ARG A 11 14.17 -2.42 -4.76
N ASP A 12 13.84 -2.89 -3.57
CA ASP A 12 13.41 -4.27 -3.38
C ASP A 12 12.05 -4.53 -4.03
N LEU A 13 11.13 -3.54 -4.04
CA LEU A 13 9.86 -3.65 -4.73
C LEU A 13 10.03 -3.65 -6.25
N VAL A 14 10.98 -2.90 -6.78
CA VAL A 14 11.26 -2.88 -8.23
C VAL A 14 11.66 -4.26 -8.72
N GLU A 15 12.38 -5.04 -7.91
CA GLU A 15 12.75 -6.41 -8.27
C GLU A 15 11.53 -7.32 -8.50
N VAL A 16 10.39 -7.02 -7.87
CA VAL A 16 9.13 -7.73 -8.09
C VAL A 16 8.18 -6.98 -9.02
N GLY A 17 8.66 -5.93 -9.70
CA GLY A 17 7.90 -5.21 -10.70
C GLY A 17 6.94 -4.15 -10.16
N LEU A 18 7.13 -3.69 -8.94
CA LEU A 18 6.28 -2.68 -8.31
C LEU A 18 7.09 -1.47 -7.84
N SER A 19 6.49 -0.29 -7.97
CA SER A 19 6.96 0.90 -7.26
C SER A 19 6.32 0.95 -5.87
N GLU A 20 6.85 1.80 -4.99
CA GLU A 20 6.23 2.04 -3.68
C GLU A 20 4.77 2.52 -3.81
N PRO A 21 4.46 3.50 -4.68
CA PRO A 21 3.07 3.90 -4.89
C PRO A 21 2.18 2.78 -5.41
N ASP A 22 2.69 1.91 -6.31
CA ASP A 22 1.94 0.74 -6.77
C ASP A 22 1.55 -0.16 -5.58
N TYR A 23 2.52 -0.46 -4.75
CA TYR A 23 2.31 -1.32 -3.58
C TYR A 23 1.27 -0.71 -2.64
N GLU A 24 1.36 0.58 -2.40
CA GLU A 24 0.44 1.29 -1.52
C GLU A 24 -1.01 1.18 -2.02
N VAL A 25 -1.23 1.38 -3.32
CA VAL A 25 -2.56 1.25 -3.92
C VAL A 25 -3.08 -0.18 -3.78
N LEU A 26 -2.27 -1.17 -4.14
CA LEU A 26 -2.68 -2.58 -4.07
C LEU A 26 -2.98 -3.00 -2.63
N SER A 27 -2.10 -2.66 -1.71
CA SER A 27 -2.23 -3.01 -0.30
C SER A 27 -3.49 -2.40 0.31
N THR A 28 -3.73 -1.11 0.04
CA THR A 28 -4.89 -0.40 0.58
C THR A 28 -6.19 -0.95 0.03
N LEU A 29 -6.24 -1.28 -1.26
CA LEU A 29 -7.42 -1.91 -1.86
C LEU A 29 -7.67 -3.31 -1.33
N SER A 30 -6.61 -4.07 -1.07
CA SER A 30 -6.75 -5.44 -0.57
C SER A 30 -7.42 -5.50 0.81
N GLU A 31 -7.35 -4.42 1.57
CA GLU A 31 -7.97 -4.32 2.90
C GLU A 31 -9.46 -3.93 2.83
N ARG A 32 -9.95 -3.54 1.67
CA ARG A 32 -11.34 -3.11 1.48
C ARG A 32 -12.24 -4.30 1.20
N PRO A 33 -13.55 -4.21 1.58
CA PRO A 33 -14.50 -5.26 1.23
C PRO A 33 -14.53 -5.50 -0.28
N GLU A 34 -14.49 -6.76 -0.69
CA GLU A 34 -14.47 -7.18 -2.10
C GLU A 34 -13.34 -6.53 -2.90
N HIS A 35 -12.28 -6.10 -2.22
CA HIS A 35 -11.11 -5.45 -2.81
C HIS A 35 -11.48 -4.24 -3.69
N THR A 36 -12.48 -3.51 -3.26
CA THR A 36 -13.07 -2.42 -4.02
C THR A 36 -13.16 -1.16 -3.16
N GLY A 37 -12.77 -0.03 -3.71
CA GLY A 37 -12.90 1.26 -3.05
C GLY A 37 -13.21 2.36 -4.05
N SER A 38 -14.00 3.35 -3.64
CA SER A 38 -14.22 4.51 -4.50
C SER A 38 -12.92 5.29 -4.67
N LEU A 39 -12.74 5.89 -5.83
CA LEU A 39 -11.56 6.71 -6.10
C LEU A 39 -11.40 7.81 -5.04
N HIS A 40 -12.50 8.45 -4.68
CA HIS A 40 -12.51 9.52 -3.70
C HIS A 40 -12.07 9.03 -2.31
N GLU A 41 -12.68 7.98 -1.82
CA GLU A 41 -12.33 7.41 -0.51
C GLU A 41 -10.92 6.87 -0.47
N GLN A 42 -10.52 6.22 -1.56
CA GLN A 42 -9.17 5.65 -1.66
C GLN A 42 -8.11 6.75 -1.63
N ALA A 43 -8.32 7.83 -2.38
CA ALA A 43 -7.40 8.96 -2.38
C ALA A 43 -7.31 9.60 -0.98
N ALA A 44 -8.45 9.78 -0.33
CA ALA A 44 -8.48 10.34 1.03
C ALA A 44 -7.72 9.46 2.01
N LYS A 45 -7.93 8.15 1.95
CA LYS A 45 -7.26 7.19 2.82
C LYS A 45 -5.74 7.21 2.64
N MET A 46 -5.28 7.39 1.41
CA MET A 46 -3.85 7.42 1.08
C MET A 46 -3.23 8.81 1.23
N ASN A 47 -4.05 9.82 1.52
CA ASN A 47 -3.62 11.21 1.56
C ASN A 47 -3.04 11.68 0.22
N TRP A 48 -3.66 11.23 -0.88
CA TRP A 48 -3.35 11.63 -2.24
C TRP A 48 -4.45 12.52 -2.78
N SER A 49 -4.11 13.35 -3.77
CA SER A 49 -5.15 14.03 -4.55
C SER A 49 -5.86 13.01 -5.45
N ARG A 50 -7.13 13.29 -5.77
CA ARG A 50 -7.88 12.45 -6.69
C ARG A 50 -7.24 12.39 -8.07
N SER A 51 -6.69 13.51 -8.54
CA SER A 51 -5.99 13.56 -9.82
C SER A 51 -4.76 12.67 -9.84
N ARG A 52 -3.98 12.68 -8.76
CA ARG A 52 -2.80 11.83 -8.64
C ARG A 52 -3.18 10.36 -8.68
N LEU A 53 -4.16 9.99 -7.88
CA LEU A 53 -4.60 8.59 -7.83
C LEU A 53 -5.20 8.14 -9.17
N SER A 54 -6.00 9.00 -9.79
CA SER A 54 -6.61 8.68 -11.09
C SER A 54 -5.55 8.40 -12.15
N ARG A 55 -4.53 9.23 -12.24
CA ARG A 55 -3.44 9.02 -13.21
C ARG A 55 -2.65 7.75 -12.90
N HIS A 56 -2.36 7.53 -11.63
CA HIS A 56 -1.62 6.33 -11.21
C HIS A 56 -2.43 5.07 -11.48
N ALA A 57 -3.73 5.11 -11.19
CA ALA A 57 -4.63 4.00 -11.44
C ALA A 57 -4.73 3.66 -12.94
N THR A 58 -4.69 4.66 -13.81
CA THR A 58 -4.68 4.42 -15.26
C THR A 58 -3.48 3.58 -15.66
N ARG A 59 -2.30 3.91 -15.14
CA ARG A 59 -1.08 3.13 -15.42
C ARG A 59 -1.17 1.72 -14.87
N MET A 60 -1.72 1.57 -13.67
CA MET A 60 -1.90 0.25 -13.07
C MET A 60 -2.93 -0.59 -13.81
N GLU A 61 -3.99 0.05 -14.30
CA GLU A 61 -5.01 -0.61 -15.10
C GLU A 61 -4.44 -1.14 -16.41
N GLN A 62 -3.57 -0.37 -17.05
CA GLN A 62 -2.87 -0.81 -18.26
C GLN A 62 -1.98 -2.03 -18.02
N ARG A 63 -1.52 -2.20 -16.81
CA ARG A 63 -0.71 -3.36 -16.40
C ARG A 63 -1.55 -4.52 -15.89
N GLY A 64 -2.88 -4.38 -15.88
CA GLY A 64 -3.79 -5.44 -15.45
C GLY A 64 -3.91 -5.60 -13.94
N LEU A 65 -3.37 -4.67 -13.15
CA LEU A 65 -3.34 -4.80 -11.69
C LEU A 65 -4.65 -4.38 -11.02
N LEU A 66 -5.39 -3.51 -11.66
CA LEU A 66 -6.72 -3.09 -11.20
C LEU A 66 -7.60 -2.75 -12.40
N ARG A 67 -8.90 -2.56 -12.13
CA ARG A 67 -9.83 -2.08 -13.13
C ARG A 67 -10.73 -1.01 -12.53
N ARG A 68 -11.33 -0.20 -13.38
CA ARG A 68 -12.31 0.79 -12.97
C ARG A 68 -13.71 0.28 -13.25
N GLU A 69 -14.63 0.59 -12.34
CA GLU A 69 -16.05 0.38 -12.54
C GLU A 69 -16.77 1.70 -12.29
N PRO A 70 -17.83 2.01 -13.06
CA PRO A 70 -18.60 3.23 -12.83
C PRO A 70 -19.23 3.22 -11.45
N ASP A 71 -19.32 4.40 -10.84
CA ASP A 71 -20.08 4.57 -9.61
C ASP A 71 -21.49 5.04 -9.98
N PRO A 72 -22.52 4.20 -9.82
CA PRO A 72 -23.87 4.59 -10.21
C PRO A 72 -24.45 5.73 -9.37
N ALA A 73 -23.88 5.98 -8.19
CA ALA A 73 -24.32 7.06 -7.32
C ALA A 73 -23.65 8.38 -7.63
N ASP A 74 -22.54 8.37 -8.39
CA ASP A 74 -21.78 9.56 -8.73
C ASP A 74 -21.27 9.46 -10.16
N GLY A 75 -21.91 10.21 -11.07
CA GLY A 75 -21.57 10.18 -12.49
C GLY A 75 -20.16 10.59 -12.84
N ARG A 76 -19.43 11.23 -11.93
CA ARG A 76 -18.02 11.63 -12.11
C ARG A 76 -17.07 10.71 -11.37
N GLY A 77 -17.61 9.82 -10.54
CA GLY A 77 -16.83 8.92 -9.72
C GLY A 77 -16.67 7.56 -10.37
N CYS A 78 -15.72 6.82 -9.85
CA CYS A 78 -15.53 5.43 -10.21
C CYS A 78 -15.06 4.64 -9.00
N PHE A 79 -15.25 3.33 -9.06
CA PHE A 79 -14.64 2.40 -8.14
C PHE A 79 -13.35 1.87 -8.73
N LEU A 80 -12.35 1.68 -7.89
CA LEU A 80 -11.15 0.94 -8.23
C LEU A 80 -11.31 -0.47 -7.67
N VAL A 81 -11.09 -1.46 -8.51
CA VAL A 81 -11.24 -2.87 -8.14
C VAL A 81 -9.92 -3.57 -8.35
N LEU A 82 -9.42 -4.20 -7.31
CA LEU A 82 -8.22 -5.02 -7.40
C LEU A 82 -8.53 -6.25 -8.25
N THR A 83 -7.74 -6.48 -9.29
CA THR A 83 -7.91 -7.67 -10.13
C THR A 83 -7.28 -8.89 -9.46
N GLU A 84 -7.60 -10.07 -9.96
CA GLU A 84 -6.95 -11.30 -9.51
C GLU A 84 -5.43 -11.21 -9.73
N GLN A 85 -5.00 -10.69 -10.87
CA GLN A 85 -3.59 -10.46 -11.16
C GLN A 85 -2.97 -9.47 -10.17
N GLY A 86 -3.70 -8.40 -9.83
CA GLY A 86 -3.24 -7.43 -8.84
C GLY A 86 -3.07 -8.05 -7.47
N LEU A 87 -4.01 -8.88 -7.05
CA LEU A 87 -3.94 -9.58 -5.78
C LEU A 87 -2.75 -10.56 -5.76
N ASP A 88 -2.56 -11.32 -6.83
CA ASP A 88 -1.44 -12.26 -6.95
C ASP A 88 -0.09 -11.52 -6.90
N THR A 89 0.01 -10.40 -7.58
CA THR A 89 1.20 -9.56 -7.57
C THR A 89 1.49 -9.03 -6.16
N LEU A 90 0.46 -8.54 -5.47
CA LEU A 90 0.59 -8.08 -4.10
C LEU A 90 1.04 -9.22 -3.17
N THR A 91 0.42 -10.37 -3.29
CA THR A 91 0.72 -11.54 -2.45
C THR A 91 2.18 -11.97 -2.64
N THR A 92 2.68 -11.91 -3.86
CA THR A 92 4.08 -12.21 -4.16
C THR A 92 5.03 -11.14 -3.61
N ALA A 93 4.63 -9.87 -3.69
CA ALA A 93 5.45 -8.74 -3.25
C ALA A 93 5.48 -8.57 -1.74
N ALA A 94 4.41 -8.95 -1.03
CA ALA A 94 4.28 -8.70 0.40
C ALA A 94 5.42 -9.30 1.24
N PRO A 95 5.84 -10.56 1.05
CA PRO A 95 6.98 -11.10 1.79
C PRO A 95 8.27 -10.34 1.52
N ALA A 96 8.53 -9.95 0.27
CA ALA A 96 9.71 -9.19 -0.09
C ALA A 96 9.68 -7.80 0.55
N HIS A 97 8.51 -7.15 0.58
CA HIS A 97 8.35 -5.84 1.21
C HIS A 97 8.58 -5.92 2.72
N VAL A 98 8.00 -6.90 3.39
CA VAL A 98 8.20 -7.12 4.83
C VAL A 98 9.67 -7.39 5.13
N ALA A 99 10.31 -8.24 4.35
CA ALA A 99 11.73 -8.54 4.51
C ALA A 99 12.60 -7.29 4.29
N SER A 100 12.24 -6.46 3.31
CA SER A 100 12.94 -5.23 3.03
C SER A 100 12.83 -4.23 4.19
N VAL A 101 11.63 -4.03 4.73
CA VAL A 101 11.42 -3.16 5.88
C VAL A 101 12.24 -3.65 7.06
N ARG A 102 12.23 -4.95 7.32
CA ARG A 102 13.01 -5.54 8.40
C ARG A 102 14.51 -5.32 8.19
N HIS A 103 15.01 -5.59 7.00
CA HIS A 103 16.45 -5.44 6.70
C HIS A 103 16.91 -3.98 6.78
N HIS A 104 16.12 -3.05 6.22
CA HIS A 104 16.52 -1.64 6.13
C HIS A 104 16.18 -0.81 7.36
N PHE A 105 15.42 -1.36 8.28
CA PHE A 105 14.99 -0.63 9.47
C PHE A 105 15.14 -1.45 10.74
N ILE A 106 14.35 -2.52 10.91
CA ILE A 106 14.27 -3.26 12.17
C ILE A 106 15.60 -3.94 12.54
N ASP A 107 16.27 -4.55 11.57
CA ASP A 107 17.53 -5.26 11.82
C ASP A 107 18.68 -4.34 12.22
N ARG A 108 18.52 -3.02 12.05
CA ARG A 108 19.50 -2.02 12.49
C ARG A 108 19.25 -1.53 13.89
N LEU A 109 18.16 -1.94 14.51
CA LEU A 109 17.78 -1.50 15.84
C LEU A 109 18.36 -2.40 16.90
N THR A 110 18.69 -1.84 18.06
CA THR A 110 19.10 -2.59 19.24
C THR A 110 17.86 -3.21 19.90
N SER A 111 18.11 -4.14 20.85
CA SER A 111 17.02 -4.71 21.65
C SER A 111 16.26 -3.62 22.43
N GLU A 112 16.97 -2.60 22.90
CA GLU A 112 16.35 -1.47 23.59
C GLU A 112 15.46 -0.67 22.64
N ASP A 113 15.92 -0.42 21.40
CA ASP A 113 15.14 0.28 20.39
C ASP A 113 13.85 -0.48 20.08
N LEU A 114 13.93 -1.80 19.92
CA LEU A 114 12.77 -2.64 19.63
C LEU A 114 11.76 -2.62 20.78
N ALA A 115 12.26 -2.67 22.02
CA ALA A 115 11.39 -2.59 23.19
C ALA A 115 10.68 -1.23 23.26
N ALA A 116 11.38 -0.14 22.93
CA ALA A 116 10.81 1.19 22.89
C ALA A 116 9.71 1.30 21.82
N LEU A 117 9.93 0.70 20.63
CA LEU A 117 8.93 0.69 19.57
C LEU A 117 7.68 -0.10 19.98
N GLU A 118 7.85 -1.24 20.65
CA GLU A 118 6.72 -2.02 21.15
C GLU A 118 5.90 -1.22 22.16
N GLU A 119 6.56 -0.52 23.05
CA GLU A 119 5.89 0.32 24.05
C GLU A 119 5.10 1.45 23.39
N ILE A 120 5.70 2.12 22.41
CA ILE A 120 5.03 3.19 21.66
C ILE A 120 3.83 2.64 20.90
N ALA A 121 3.99 1.51 20.22
CA ALA A 121 2.91 0.88 19.45
C ALA A 121 1.75 0.48 20.36
N ARG A 122 2.05 -0.04 21.55
CA ARG A 122 1.03 -0.40 22.53
C ARG A 122 0.24 0.81 22.99
N LYS A 123 0.91 1.92 23.27
CA LYS A 123 0.25 3.16 23.69
C LYS A 123 -0.65 3.71 22.59
N VAL A 124 -0.20 3.67 21.34
CA VAL A 124 -0.98 4.16 20.20
C VAL A 124 -2.22 3.31 19.94
N ARG A 125 -2.10 1.98 20.05
CA ARG A 125 -3.24 1.07 19.87
C ARG A 125 -4.23 1.13 21.03
N GLY A 126 -3.78 1.54 22.21
CA GLY A 126 -4.60 1.50 23.41
C GLY A 126 -4.78 0.09 23.98
N PRO A 127 -5.57 -0.05 25.04
CA PRO A 127 -5.76 -1.36 25.67
C PRO A 127 -6.47 -2.33 24.73
N ARG A 128 -6.06 -3.60 24.77
CA ARG A 128 -6.73 -4.68 24.05
C ARG A 128 -7.81 -5.28 24.94
N ASP A 129 -8.95 -5.48 24.35
CA ASP A 129 -10.06 -6.19 25.01
C ASP A 129 -9.87 -7.70 24.97
#